data_fa3a109d1928ab647bd55933594a61ae
#
_entry.id   fa3a109d1928ab647bd55933594a61ae
#
_cell.length_a   1.000
_cell.length_b   1.000
_cell.length_c   1.000
_cell.angle_alpha   90.00
_cell.angle_beta   90.00
_cell.angle_gamma   90.00
#
_symmetry.space_group_name_H-M   'P 1'
#
loop_
_entity.id
_entity.type
_entity.pdbx_description
1 polymer ?
#
loop_
_entity_poly.entity_id
_entity_poly.type
_entity_poly.pdbx_seq_one_letter_code
_entity_poly.pdbx_strand_id
1 'polypeptide(L)'
;MSDADELFVTASPAPVARFEPTTAPHVSFVVVTYGTGWVVIEMLASLAATVGSTPVEVVVVDNPHPRLPQRVVSELLLATAGVTVVRPASNLGFAGGCELGVRHTRGTTLGFVNPDVVFPAGWLDPLLAVLDGADPPTIVAPVLIDPDGTIQEAGQTLDRTATAWANVTDPGDALIDVEYASAACWLVRRAEHDRIGGFDPAYHPAYYEDVDYAWRVRRDGGRTAVHGGVRVVHHRGSGTPGRPPSLDSQLATLRAAWPQLATTQPSPEELAAAGWRSSRQLPAH
;
A
#
# COMPACT_ATOMS: atom_id res chain seq x y z
N MET A 1 5.95 4.47 53.34
CA MET A 1 6.91 3.91 52.37
C MET A 1 6.10 2.83 51.66
N SER A 2 5.58 3.15 50.50
CA SER A 2 4.78 2.24 49.70
C SER A 2 5.71 1.63 48.66
N ASP A 3 5.71 0.29 48.64
CA ASP A 3 6.40 -0.48 47.63
C ASP A 3 5.89 -0.08 46.26
N ALA A 4 6.78 0.47 45.45
CA ALA A 4 6.52 0.70 44.06
C ALA A 4 6.47 -0.66 43.35
N ASP A 5 5.35 -0.95 42.74
CA ASP A 5 5.12 -2.14 41.92
C ASP A 5 6.20 -2.23 40.84
N GLU A 6 7.20 -3.06 41.04
CA GLU A 6 8.10 -3.50 39.99
C GLU A 6 7.32 -4.42 39.06
N LEU A 7 6.90 -3.89 37.93
CA LEU A 7 6.32 -4.68 36.85
C LEU A 7 7.46 -5.45 36.15
N PHE A 8 7.75 -6.67 36.63
CA PHE A 8 8.67 -7.56 35.93
C PHE A 8 7.97 -8.18 34.74
N VAL A 9 8.23 -7.66 33.55
CA VAL A 9 7.94 -8.36 32.30
C VAL A 9 9.04 -9.40 32.09
N THR A 10 8.86 -10.60 32.60
CA THR A 10 9.84 -11.70 32.57
C THR A 10 9.71 -12.65 31.38
N ALA A 11 8.89 -12.33 30.37
CA ALA A 11 8.82 -13.10 29.15
C ALA A 11 9.24 -12.20 27.98
N SER A 12 10.28 -12.60 27.23
CA SER A 12 10.40 -12.09 25.85
C SER A 12 9.09 -12.45 25.18
N PRO A 13 8.30 -11.48 24.68
CA PRO A 13 7.09 -11.81 23.93
C PRO A 13 7.51 -12.74 22.79
N ALA A 14 6.74 -13.80 22.57
CA ALA A 14 6.91 -14.60 21.38
C ALA A 14 6.87 -13.63 20.18
N PRO A 15 7.74 -13.81 19.16
CA PRO A 15 7.76 -12.89 18.01
C PRO A 15 6.35 -12.80 17.43
N VAL A 16 5.84 -11.59 17.28
CA VAL A 16 4.48 -11.33 16.80
C VAL A 16 4.30 -11.85 15.37
N ALA A 17 5.37 -11.82 14.60
CA ALA A 17 5.44 -12.39 13.26
C ALA A 17 6.84 -12.97 13.03
N ARG A 18 6.93 -13.95 12.13
CA ARG A 18 8.18 -14.54 11.72
C ARG A 18 8.17 -14.79 10.22
N PHE A 19 9.15 -14.25 9.52
CA PHE A 19 9.42 -14.56 8.13
C PHE A 19 10.68 -15.42 8.03
N GLU A 20 10.63 -16.50 7.25
CA GLU A 20 11.78 -17.37 7.08
C GLU A 20 12.85 -16.63 6.26
N PRO A 21 14.11 -16.60 6.74
CA PRO A 21 15.19 -15.97 6.00
C PRO A 21 15.38 -16.61 4.64
N THR A 22 15.51 -15.78 3.59
CA THR A 22 15.78 -16.24 2.24
C THR A 22 16.87 -15.40 1.58
N THR A 23 17.74 -16.03 0.81
CA THR A 23 18.74 -15.35 -0.02
C THR A 23 18.23 -15.04 -1.42
N ALA A 24 17.13 -15.67 -1.82
CA ALA A 24 16.49 -15.52 -3.13
C ALA A 24 14.97 -15.33 -2.96
N PRO A 25 14.51 -14.17 -2.45
CA PRO A 25 13.10 -13.90 -2.32
C PRO A 25 12.43 -13.81 -3.70
N HIS A 26 11.24 -14.38 -3.82
CA HIS A 26 10.39 -14.16 -4.98
C HIS A 26 9.70 -12.79 -4.86
N VAL A 27 9.13 -12.50 -3.68
CA VAL A 27 8.44 -11.23 -3.41
C VAL A 27 9.17 -10.46 -2.32
N SER A 28 9.38 -9.17 -2.57
CA SER A 28 9.83 -8.21 -1.56
C SER A 28 8.69 -7.27 -1.20
N PHE A 29 8.20 -7.36 0.02
CA PHE A 29 7.22 -6.42 0.53
C PHE A 29 7.88 -5.17 1.08
N VAL A 30 7.44 -4.01 0.61
CA VAL A 30 7.85 -2.69 1.10
C VAL A 30 6.68 -2.07 1.83
N VAL A 31 6.90 -1.72 3.09
CA VAL A 31 5.91 -1.12 3.99
C VAL A 31 6.45 0.20 4.48
N VAL A 32 5.68 1.26 4.33
CA VAL A 32 6.06 2.59 4.83
C VAL A 32 5.20 2.93 6.03
N THR A 33 5.84 3.28 7.15
CA THR A 33 5.16 3.69 8.38
C THR A 33 5.44 5.16 8.71
N TYR A 34 4.45 5.82 9.30
CA TYR A 34 4.58 7.17 9.84
C TYR A 34 3.66 7.34 11.04
N GLY A 35 4.15 6.98 12.21
CA GLY A 35 3.35 7.04 13.43
C GLY A 35 2.19 6.04 13.49
N THR A 36 2.30 4.93 12.79
CA THR A 36 1.23 3.96 12.52
C THR A 36 0.79 3.14 13.74
N GLY A 37 1.55 3.17 14.85
CA GLY A 37 1.19 2.43 16.06
C GLY A 37 1.20 0.91 15.86
N TRP A 38 0.21 0.23 16.50
CA TRP A 38 0.15 -1.23 16.56
C TRP A 38 -0.37 -1.89 15.28
N VAL A 39 -1.04 -1.16 14.39
CA VAL A 39 -1.65 -1.74 13.19
C VAL A 39 -0.63 -2.37 12.25
N VAL A 40 0.60 -1.84 12.19
CA VAL A 40 1.69 -2.45 11.41
C VAL A 40 2.06 -3.83 11.93
N ILE A 41 1.94 -4.08 13.22
CA ILE A 41 2.22 -5.37 13.83
C ILE A 41 1.14 -6.40 13.44
N GLU A 42 -0.12 -5.98 13.44
CA GLU A 42 -1.24 -6.81 12.98
C GLU A 42 -1.10 -7.15 11.49
N MET A 43 -0.74 -6.16 10.67
CA MET A 43 -0.43 -6.35 9.26
C MET A 43 0.68 -7.38 9.07
N LEU A 44 1.83 -7.24 9.75
CA LEU A 44 2.96 -8.18 9.66
C LEU A 44 2.57 -9.58 10.13
N ALA A 45 1.76 -9.70 11.18
CA ALA A 45 1.27 -11.00 11.66
C ALA A 45 0.38 -11.69 10.63
N SER A 46 -0.57 -10.95 10.04
CA SER A 46 -1.44 -11.49 8.99
C SER A 46 -0.66 -11.86 7.73
N LEU A 47 0.30 -11.03 7.31
CA LEU A 47 1.17 -11.30 6.17
C LEU A 47 1.98 -12.59 6.40
N ALA A 48 2.67 -12.70 7.53
CA ALA A 48 3.48 -13.88 7.85
C ALA A 48 2.66 -15.18 7.90
N ALA A 49 1.40 -15.10 8.37
CA ALA A 49 0.50 -16.24 8.44
C ALA A 49 -0.06 -16.68 7.07
N THR A 50 0.02 -15.81 6.04
CA THR A 50 -0.74 -16.01 4.80
C THR A 50 0.09 -16.03 3.51
N VAL A 51 1.39 -15.75 3.57
CA VAL A 51 2.29 -15.81 2.39
C VAL A 51 2.56 -17.25 1.90
N GLY A 52 2.09 -18.25 2.63
CA GLY A 52 2.26 -19.66 2.25
C GLY A 52 3.72 -20.09 2.19
N SER A 53 4.08 -20.82 1.12
CA SER A 53 5.46 -21.27 0.88
C SER A 53 6.28 -20.33 -0.01
N THR A 54 5.71 -19.22 -0.44
CA THR A 54 6.40 -18.24 -1.30
C THR A 54 7.57 -17.62 -0.53
N PRO A 55 8.82 -17.69 -1.06
CA PRO A 55 9.96 -17.04 -0.43
C PRO A 55 9.78 -15.53 -0.45
N VAL A 56 9.63 -14.91 0.72
CA VAL A 56 9.41 -13.47 0.84
C VAL A 56 10.46 -12.81 1.70
N GLU A 57 10.74 -11.54 1.44
CA GLU A 57 11.41 -10.63 2.36
C GLU A 57 10.52 -9.42 2.63
N VAL A 58 10.66 -8.84 3.81
CA VAL A 58 9.88 -7.68 4.22
C VAL A 58 10.81 -6.56 4.66
N VAL A 59 10.62 -5.40 4.08
CA VAL A 59 11.33 -4.17 4.43
C VAL A 59 10.32 -3.14 4.92
N VAL A 60 10.48 -2.70 6.16
CA VAL A 60 9.67 -1.64 6.76
C VAL A 60 10.50 -0.36 6.81
N VAL A 61 10.04 0.68 6.13
CA VAL A 61 10.61 2.03 6.24
C VAL A 61 9.85 2.80 7.30
N ASP A 62 10.49 2.99 8.44
CA ASP A 62 9.90 3.63 9.62
C ASP A 62 10.24 5.12 9.66
N ASN A 63 9.41 5.93 9.01
CA ASN A 63 9.57 7.38 8.96
C ASN A 63 9.44 8.01 10.37
N PRO A 64 10.32 8.95 10.75
CA PRO A 64 10.26 9.61 12.05
C PRO A 64 8.99 10.45 12.20
N HIS A 65 8.22 10.21 13.29
CA HIS A 65 7.00 10.93 13.62
C HIS A 65 7.21 11.81 14.85
N PRO A 66 6.88 13.12 14.83
CA PRO A 66 7.26 14.06 15.89
C PRO A 66 6.49 13.89 17.21
N ARG A 67 5.32 13.24 17.20
CA ARG A 67 4.39 13.19 18.34
C ARG A 67 4.22 11.81 18.96
N LEU A 68 4.68 10.74 18.32
CA LEU A 68 4.50 9.40 18.82
C LEU A 68 5.82 8.83 19.30
N PRO A 69 5.85 8.22 20.49
CA PRO A 69 7.02 7.46 20.91
C PRO A 69 7.20 6.28 19.96
N GLN A 70 7.94 6.49 18.88
CA GLN A 70 8.28 5.43 17.91
C GLN A 70 8.99 4.26 18.59
N ARG A 71 9.49 4.48 19.81
CA ARG A 71 10.38 3.56 20.49
C ARG A 71 9.78 2.16 20.67
N VAL A 72 8.52 2.06 21.11
CA VAL A 72 7.90 0.75 21.41
C VAL A 72 7.56 -0.01 20.12
N VAL A 73 6.91 0.64 19.15
CA VAL A 73 6.60 0.00 17.85
C VAL A 73 7.88 -0.33 17.10
N SER A 74 8.85 0.58 17.12
CA SER A 74 10.15 0.37 16.52
C SER A 74 10.94 -0.78 17.16
N GLU A 75 10.88 -0.95 18.48
CA GLU A 75 11.50 -2.08 19.18
C GLU A 75 10.80 -3.40 18.81
N LEU A 76 9.46 -3.39 18.68
CA LEU A 76 8.69 -4.55 18.23
C LEU A 76 9.00 -4.91 16.77
N LEU A 77 9.12 -3.92 15.89
CA LEU A 77 9.52 -4.15 14.50
C LEU A 77 10.92 -4.78 14.43
N LEU A 78 11.87 -4.28 15.22
CA LEU A 78 13.21 -4.85 15.30
C LEU A 78 13.21 -6.26 15.91
N ALA A 79 12.26 -6.57 16.78
CA ALA A 79 12.10 -7.90 17.37
C ALA A 79 11.31 -8.87 16.46
N THR A 80 10.74 -8.40 15.36
CA THR A 80 10.03 -9.24 14.39
C THR A 80 11.05 -9.97 13.51
N ALA A 81 11.06 -11.30 13.61
CA ALA A 81 12.05 -12.12 12.90
C ALA A 81 11.86 -12.05 11.39
N GLY A 82 12.97 -11.82 10.65
CA GLY A 82 12.97 -11.80 9.20
C GLY A 82 12.47 -10.49 8.55
N VAL A 83 12.29 -9.42 9.36
CA VAL A 83 11.96 -8.07 8.87
C VAL A 83 13.20 -7.18 8.90
N THR A 84 13.46 -6.49 7.79
CA THR A 84 14.47 -5.42 7.72
C THR A 84 13.80 -4.10 8.02
N VAL A 85 14.27 -3.38 9.05
CA VAL A 85 13.75 -2.05 9.40
C VAL A 85 14.74 -0.98 8.96
N VAL A 86 14.29 -0.05 8.13
CA VAL A 86 15.08 1.08 7.61
C VAL A 86 14.53 2.38 8.19
N ARG A 87 15.38 3.17 8.84
CA ARG A 87 15.00 4.46 9.46
C ARG A 87 15.70 5.60 8.77
N PRO A 88 15.00 6.40 7.98
CA PRO A 88 15.56 7.61 7.40
C PRO A 88 15.72 8.71 8.47
N ALA A 89 16.62 9.65 8.23
CA ALA A 89 16.88 10.78 9.13
C ALA A 89 15.71 11.78 9.17
N SER A 90 14.86 11.81 8.15
CA SER A 90 13.68 12.66 8.04
C SER A 90 12.53 11.90 7.42
N ASN A 91 11.30 12.40 7.59
CA ASN A 91 10.13 11.83 6.91
C ASN A 91 10.27 12.00 5.39
N LEU A 92 10.36 10.88 4.67
CA LEU A 92 10.46 10.83 3.21
C LEU A 92 9.08 10.79 2.52
N GLY A 93 8.00 10.74 3.30
CA GLY A 93 6.67 10.49 2.77
C GLY A 93 6.48 9.05 2.30
N PHE A 94 5.37 8.77 1.61
CA PHE A 94 5.07 7.44 1.10
C PHE A 94 5.97 7.09 -0.09
N ALA A 95 5.95 7.90 -1.15
CA ALA A 95 6.75 7.67 -2.37
C ALA A 95 8.25 7.52 -2.07
N GLY A 96 8.84 8.49 -1.36
CA GLY A 96 10.27 8.42 -0.99
C GLY A 96 10.59 7.26 -0.05
N GLY A 97 9.65 6.89 0.83
CA GLY A 97 9.76 5.71 1.68
C GLY A 97 9.75 4.42 0.88
N CYS A 98 8.84 4.27 -0.09
CA CYS A 98 8.79 3.14 -1.00
C CYS A 98 10.12 2.97 -1.75
N GLU A 99 10.64 4.06 -2.35
CA GLU A 99 11.90 4.04 -3.08
C GLU A 99 13.11 3.72 -2.18
N LEU A 100 13.10 4.21 -0.93
CA LEU A 100 14.12 3.80 0.04
C LEU A 100 14.00 2.31 0.34
N GLY A 101 12.79 1.80 0.56
CA GLY A 101 12.55 0.38 0.82
C GLY A 101 13.02 -0.51 -0.33
N VAL A 102 12.68 -0.17 -1.58
CA VAL A 102 13.09 -0.92 -2.78
C VAL A 102 14.61 -1.10 -2.85
N ARG A 103 15.39 -0.07 -2.47
CA ARG A 103 16.87 -0.18 -2.43
C ARG A 103 17.40 -1.23 -1.45
N HIS A 104 16.59 -1.65 -0.49
CA HIS A 104 16.93 -2.69 0.50
C HIS A 104 16.30 -4.06 0.18
N THR A 105 15.74 -4.23 -1.01
CA THR A 105 15.06 -5.45 -1.44
C THR A 105 15.76 -6.13 -2.61
N ARG A 106 15.52 -7.45 -2.79
CA ARG A 106 16.17 -8.31 -3.80
C ARG A 106 15.18 -9.15 -4.62
N GLY A 107 13.91 -9.23 -4.22
CA GLY A 107 12.88 -10.03 -4.88
C GLY A 107 12.64 -9.59 -6.31
N THR A 108 12.23 -10.51 -7.15
CA THR A 108 11.88 -10.26 -8.57
C THR A 108 10.52 -9.58 -8.72
N THR A 109 9.68 -9.70 -7.70
CA THR A 109 8.39 -9.01 -7.57
C THR A 109 8.44 -8.08 -6.36
N LEU A 110 7.93 -6.87 -6.50
CA LEU A 110 7.74 -5.90 -5.42
C LEU A 110 6.28 -5.90 -5.00
N GLY A 111 6.03 -5.97 -3.70
CA GLY A 111 4.72 -5.76 -3.10
C GLY A 111 4.74 -4.46 -2.28
N PHE A 112 3.96 -3.46 -2.68
CA PHE A 112 3.76 -2.26 -1.87
C PHE A 112 2.51 -2.46 -1.02
N VAL A 113 2.65 -2.28 0.28
CA VAL A 113 1.60 -2.59 1.24
C VAL A 113 1.53 -1.51 2.32
N ASN A 114 0.33 -1.01 2.55
CA ASN A 114 0.08 -0.11 3.66
C ASN A 114 0.16 -0.85 5.01
N PRO A 115 0.57 -0.15 6.08
CA PRO A 115 0.72 -0.77 7.40
C PRO A 115 -0.61 -1.13 8.08
N ASP A 116 -1.76 -0.79 7.49
CA ASP A 116 -3.11 -1.01 8.00
C ASP A 116 -3.94 -1.98 7.13
N VAL A 117 -3.26 -2.91 6.46
CA VAL A 117 -3.88 -3.98 5.67
C VAL A 117 -3.88 -5.29 6.45
N VAL A 118 -4.91 -6.11 6.30
CA VAL A 118 -4.97 -7.47 6.87
C VAL A 118 -5.24 -8.47 5.75
N PHE A 119 -4.39 -9.49 5.66
CA PHE A 119 -4.38 -10.46 4.57
C PHE A 119 -5.16 -11.74 4.92
N PRO A 120 -6.09 -12.19 4.07
CA PRO A 120 -6.71 -13.50 4.19
C PRO A 120 -5.78 -14.60 3.67
N ALA A 121 -6.04 -15.85 4.06
CA ALA A 121 -5.33 -16.99 3.49
C ALA A 121 -5.54 -17.08 1.96
N GLY A 122 -4.47 -17.41 1.23
CA GLY A 122 -4.52 -17.64 -0.22
C GLY A 122 -4.61 -16.38 -1.09
N TRP A 123 -4.37 -15.20 -0.54
CA TRP A 123 -4.45 -13.94 -1.27
C TRP A 123 -3.32 -13.72 -2.30
N LEU A 124 -2.12 -14.24 -1.99
CA LEU A 124 -0.90 -13.93 -2.75
C LEU A 124 -0.79 -14.70 -4.05
N ASP A 125 -1.04 -16.01 -4.00
CA ASP A 125 -0.81 -16.91 -5.15
C ASP A 125 -1.62 -16.52 -6.41
N PRO A 126 -2.91 -16.12 -6.32
CA PRO A 126 -3.65 -15.69 -7.51
C PRO A 126 -3.07 -14.41 -8.14
N LEU A 127 -2.58 -13.47 -7.34
CA LEU A 127 -1.95 -12.25 -7.85
C LEU A 127 -0.62 -12.56 -8.54
N LEU A 128 0.19 -13.46 -7.98
CA LEU A 128 1.44 -13.92 -8.62
C LEU A 128 1.15 -14.64 -9.91
N ALA A 129 0.14 -15.52 -9.94
CA ALA A 129 -0.25 -16.23 -11.16
C ALA A 129 -0.65 -15.29 -12.30
N VAL A 130 -1.29 -14.14 -11.98
CA VAL A 130 -1.59 -13.09 -12.96
C VAL A 130 -0.31 -12.44 -13.50
N LEU A 131 0.66 -12.12 -12.64
CA LEU A 131 1.93 -11.53 -13.07
C LEU A 131 2.79 -12.49 -13.88
N ASP A 132 2.68 -13.80 -13.62
CA ASP A 132 3.43 -14.85 -14.32
C ASP A 132 2.71 -15.34 -15.58
N GLY A 133 1.52 -14.82 -15.88
CA GLY A 133 0.72 -15.17 -17.04
C GLY A 133 1.34 -14.74 -18.38
N ALA A 134 0.72 -15.15 -19.48
CA ALA A 134 1.20 -14.86 -20.84
C ALA A 134 1.04 -13.38 -21.25
N ASP A 135 0.02 -12.70 -20.71
CA ASP A 135 -0.24 -11.26 -20.93
C ASP A 135 -0.47 -10.56 -19.57
N PRO A 136 0.59 -10.40 -18.77
CA PRO A 136 0.47 -9.84 -17.44
C PRO A 136 0.23 -8.33 -17.46
N PRO A 137 -0.59 -7.80 -16.52
CA PRO A 137 -0.59 -6.38 -16.24
C PRO A 137 0.77 -5.95 -15.65
N THR A 138 1.08 -4.67 -15.75
CA THR A 138 2.24 -4.09 -15.08
C THR A 138 2.04 -4.08 -13.56
N ILE A 139 0.82 -3.70 -13.13
CA ILE A 139 0.39 -3.69 -11.74
C ILE A 139 -0.81 -4.64 -11.58
N VAL A 140 -0.79 -5.48 -10.56
CA VAL A 140 -1.95 -6.22 -10.10
C VAL A 140 -2.27 -5.89 -8.64
N ALA A 141 -3.54 -5.62 -8.36
CA ALA A 141 -4.03 -5.30 -7.03
C ALA A 141 -5.20 -6.23 -6.64
N PRO A 142 -5.45 -6.47 -5.36
CA PRO A 142 -6.69 -7.08 -4.88
C PRO A 142 -7.82 -6.05 -4.85
N VAL A 143 -9.04 -6.51 -4.61
CA VAL A 143 -10.14 -5.67 -4.12
C VAL A 143 -9.85 -5.29 -2.68
N LEU A 144 -9.91 -4.02 -2.34
CA LEU A 144 -9.84 -3.56 -0.95
C LEU A 144 -11.25 -3.52 -0.36
N ILE A 145 -11.39 -4.07 0.85
CA ILE A 145 -12.64 -4.12 1.60
C ILE A 145 -12.51 -3.49 2.98
N ASP A 146 -13.59 -2.96 3.51
CA ASP A 146 -13.71 -2.55 4.90
C ASP A 146 -13.79 -3.79 5.82
N PRO A 147 -13.53 -3.68 7.13
CA PRO A 147 -13.63 -4.81 8.06
C PRO A 147 -15.00 -5.48 8.12
N ASP A 148 -16.06 -4.79 7.72
CA ASP A 148 -17.42 -5.35 7.61
C ASP A 148 -17.68 -6.09 6.29
N GLY A 149 -16.67 -6.17 5.40
CA GLY A 149 -16.76 -6.81 4.09
C GLY A 149 -17.27 -5.91 2.96
N THR A 150 -17.60 -4.64 3.23
CA THR A 150 -18.01 -3.68 2.22
C THR A 150 -16.84 -3.37 1.27
N ILE A 151 -17.08 -3.35 -0.04
CA ILE A 151 -16.05 -2.99 -1.01
C ILE A 151 -15.69 -1.51 -0.86
N GLN A 152 -14.42 -1.26 -0.53
CA GLN A 152 -13.84 0.08 -0.55
C GLN A 152 -13.52 0.51 -1.96
N GLU A 153 -12.85 -0.38 -2.70
CA GLU A 153 -12.48 -0.17 -4.08
C GLU A 153 -12.15 -1.49 -4.81
N ALA A 154 -12.60 -1.55 -6.04
CA ALA A 154 -12.17 -2.48 -7.06
C ALA A 154 -11.58 -1.67 -8.23
N GLY A 155 -10.52 -0.92 -7.92
CA GLY A 155 -9.92 0.10 -8.79
C GLY A 155 -10.55 1.48 -8.65
N GLN A 156 -9.83 2.48 -9.14
CA GLN A 156 -10.18 3.89 -9.01
C GLN A 156 -9.99 4.65 -10.33
N THR A 157 -10.59 5.83 -10.39
CA THR A 157 -10.38 6.85 -11.41
C THR A 157 -10.38 8.25 -10.78
N LEU A 158 -9.89 9.25 -11.50
CA LEU A 158 -10.08 10.65 -11.14
C LEU A 158 -11.19 11.27 -11.96
N ASP A 159 -11.91 12.24 -11.39
CA ASP A 159 -12.70 13.15 -12.18
C ASP A 159 -11.85 14.33 -12.72
N ARG A 160 -12.46 15.14 -13.57
CA ARG A 160 -11.79 16.34 -14.17
C ARG A 160 -11.33 17.38 -13.13
N THR A 161 -11.79 17.28 -11.88
CA THR A 161 -11.34 18.12 -10.76
C THR A 161 -10.19 17.51 -9.97
N ALA A 162 -9.75 16.30 -10.38
CA ALA A 162 -8.78 15.45 -9.68
C ALA A 162 -9.29 14.91 -8.34
N THR A 163 -10.58 14.76 -8.17
CA THR A 163 -11.14 14.01 -7.05
C THR A 163 -11.10 12.51 -7.40
N ALA A 164 -10.63 11.68 -6.47
CA ALA A 164 -10.62 10.23 -6.64
C ALA A 164 -12.02 9.63 -6.48
N TRP A 165 -12.34 8.68 -7.34
CA TRP A 165 -13.58 7.92 -7.32
C TRP A 165 -13.27 6.43 -7.35
N ALA A 166 -13.83 5.69 -6.40
CA ALA A 166 -13.67 4.25 -6.28
C ALA A 166 -14.79 3.50 -7.00
N ASN A 167 -14.42 2.50 -7.77
CA ASN A 167 -15.36 1.48 -8.22
C ASN A 167 -15.71 0.59 -7.02
N VAL A 168 -16.98 0.59 -6.63
CA VAL A 168 -17.49 -0.22 -5.51
C VAL A 168 -18.39 -1.36 -5.99
N THR A 169 -18.44 -1.60 -7.31
CA THR A 169 -19.13 -2.73 -7.89
C THR A 169 -18.31 -3.99 -7.68
N ASP A 170 -18.97 -5.06 -7.24
CA ASP A 170 -18.31 -6.35 -7.05
C ASP A 170 -17.91 -6.96 -8.41
N PRO A 171 -16.60 -7.12 -8.69
CA PRO A 171 -16.16 -7.73 -9.93
C PRO A 171 -16.27 -9.27 -9.94
N GLY A 172 -16.75 -9.91 -8.87
CA GLY A 172 -16.70 -11.36 -8.70
C GLY A 172 -15.27 -11.89 -8.73
N ASP A 173 -15.00 -12.92 -9.53
CA ASP A 173 -13.65 -13.49 -9.68
C ASP A 173 -12.88 -12.92 -10.88
N ALA A 174 -13.44 -11.92 -11.58
CA ALA A 174 -12.84 -11.40 -12.80
C ALA A 174 -11.54 -10.64 -12.53
N LEU A 175 -10.60 -10.75 -13.48
CA LEU A 175 -9.49 -9.80 -13.60
C LEU A 175 -10.00 -8.62 -14.44
N ILE A 176 -10.03 -7.42 -13.87
CA ILE A 176 -10.53 -6.22 -14.54
C ILE A 176 -9.43 -5.18 -14.70
N ASP A 177 -9.34 -4.60 -15.88
CA ASP A 177 -8.45 -3.45 -16.10
C ASP A 177 -9.06 -2.19 -15.50
N VAL A 178 -8.22 -1.41 -14.82
CA VAL A 178 -8.61 -0.18 -14.13
C VAL A 178 -7.67 0.97 -14.48
N GLU A 179 -8.10 2.20 -14.25
CA GLU A 179 -7.25 3.36 -14.51
C GLU A 179 -6.08 3.38 -13.54
N TYR A 180 -6.37 3.20 -12.26
CA TYR A 180 -5.38 2.97 -11.21
C TYR A 180 -6.01 2.19 -10.04
N ALA A 181 -5.17 1.67 -9.16
CA ALA A 181 -5.55 1.11 -7.88
C ALA A 181 -4.74 1.79 -6.79
N SER A 182 -5.26 1.87 -5.57
CA SER A 182 -4.50 2.40 -4.44
C SER A 182 -3.26 1.56 -4.16
N ALA A 183 -2.12 2.20 -3.94
CA ALA A 183 -0.89 1.53 -3.50
C ALA A 183 -0.98 1.00 -2.04
N ALA A 184 -2.18 0.95 -1.47
CA ALA A 184 -2.41 0.28 -0.20
C ALA A 184 -2.09 -1.22 -0.26
N CYS A 185 -2.29 -1.85 -1.44
CA CYS A 185 -1.83 -3.22 -1.70
C CYS A 185 -1.73 -3.45 -3.20
N TRP A 186 -0.53 -3.56 -3.75
CA TRP A 186 -0.35 -4.04 -5.12
C TRP A 186 0.98 -4.76 -5.32
N LEU A 187 1.06 -5.54 -6.39
CA LEU A 187 2.27 -6.20 -6.84
C LEU A 187 2.69 -5.70 -8.21
N VAL A 188 4.00 -5.58 -8.42
CA VAL A 188 4.62 -5.20 -9.70
C VAL A 188 5.94 -5.96 -9.86
N ARG A 189 6.28 -6.39 -11.07
CA ARG A 189 7.61 -6.96 -11.32
C ARG A 189 8.68 -5.89 -11.15
N ARG A 190 9.79 -6.23 -10.50
CA ARG A 190 10.90 -5.27 -10.29
C ARG A 190 11.38 -4.63 -11.59
N ALA A 191 11.54 -5.42 -12.65
CA ALA A 191 11.96 -4.91 -13.95
C ALA A 191 11.01 -3.84 -14.51
N GLU A 192 9.70 -3.99 -14.27
CA GLU A 192 8.69 -2.99 -14.65
C GLU A 192 8.77 -1.75 -13.77
N HIS A 193 8.94 -1.93 -12.45
CA HIS A 193 9.14 -0.81 -11.53
C HIS A 193 10.35 0.03 -11.92
N ASP A 194 11.47 -0.62 -12.20
CA ASP A 194 12.70 0.04 -12.64
C ASP A 194 12.52 0.74 -13.99
N ARG A 195 11.80 0.12 -14.93
CA ARG A 195 11.51 0.69 -16.24
C ARG A 195 10.62 1.93 -16.17
N ILE A 196 9.61 1.92 -15.29
CA ILE A 196 8.69 3.06 -15.06
C ILE A 196 9.40 4.19 -14.29
N GLY A 197 10.46 3.88 -13.54
CA GLY A 197 11.24 4.83 -12.75
C GLY A 197 10.75 5.03 -11.33
N GLY A 198 9.97 4.07 -10.80
CA GLY A 198 9.51 4.05 -9.41
C GLY A 198 8.45 5.11 -9.08
N PHE A 199 8.20 5.32 -7.80
CA PHE A 199 7.33 6.39 -7.31
C PHE A 199 8.04 7.74 -7.36
N ASP A 200 7.32 8.81 -7.71
CA ASP A 200 7.87 10.17 -7.71
C ASP A 200 7.79 10.80 -6.32
N PRO A 201 8.94 11.09 -5.66
CA PRO A 201 8.95 11.70 -4.34
C PRO A 201 8.44 13.16 -4.32
N ALA A 202 8.18 13.77 -5.47
CA ALA A 202 7.56 15.10 -5.56
C ALA A 202 6.13 15.12 -4.98
N TYR A 203 5.49 13.95 -4.82
CA TYR A 203 4.18 13.83 -4.15
C TYR A 203 4.28 13.77 -2.62
N HIS A 204 5.36 14.24 -2.03
CA HIS A 204 5.52 14.28 -0.57
C HIS A 204 4.41 15.12 0.11
N PRO A 205 3.82 14.72 1.26
CA PRO A 205 4.15 13.49 2.00
C PRO A 205 3.44 12.24 1.49
N ALA A 206 2.29 12.33 0.85
CA ALA A 206 1.52 11.22 0.28
C ALA A 206 0.34 11.75 -0.55
N TYR A 207 -0.29 10.84 -1.29
CA TYR A 207 -1.43 11.01 -2.21
C TYR A 207 -1.03 11.45 -3.61
N TYR A 208 -1.68 10.85 -4.60
CA TYR A 208 -1.49 10.98 -6.04
C TYR A 208 -0.21 10.35 -6.60
N GLU A 209 0.73 9.86 -5.79
CA GLU A 209 1.90 9.13 -6.27
C GLU A 209 1.52 7.81 -6.95
N ASP A 210 0.46 7.15 -6.48
CA ASP A 210 -0.11 5.94 -7.05
C ASP A 210 -0.82 6.21 -8.39
N VAL A 211 -1.57 7.32 -8.46
CA VAL A 211 -2.19 7.80 -9.70
C VAL A 211 -1.11 8.09 -10.76
N ASP A 212 -0.11 8.89 -10.40
CA ASP A 212 0.98 9.25 -11.31
C ASP A 212 1.71 7.99 -11.81
N TYR A 213 2.02 7.06 -10.89
CA TYR A 213 2.68 5.81 -11.23
C TYR A 213 1.83 5.00 -12.25
N ALA A 214 0.54 4.78 -11.97
CA ALA A 214 -0.35 4.03 -12.85
C ALA A 214 -0.54 4.72 -14.21
N TRP A 215 -0.57 6.05 -14.24
CA TRP A 215 -0.68 6.80 -15.49
C TRP A 215 0.61 6.75 -16.31
N ARG A 216 1.81 6.73 -15.68
CA ARG A 216 3.06 6.44 -16.37
C ARG A 216 3.08 5.03 -16.94
N VAL A 217 2.61 4.04 -16.19
CA VAL A 217 2.42 2.67 -16.70
C VAL A 217 1.57 2.68 -17.96
N ARG A 218 0.41 3.34 -17.91
CA ARG A 218 -0.52 3.41 -19.06
C ARG A 218 0.07 4.17 -20.25
N ARG A 219 0.75 5.30 -20.02
CA ARG A 219 1.44 6.06 -21.06
C ARG A 219 2.48 5.21 -21.79
N ASP A 220 3.14 4.31 -21.08
CA ASP A 220 4.20 3.45 -21.62
C ASP A 220 3.65 2.10 -22.15
N GLY A 221 2.32 2.00 -22.36
CA GLY A 221 1.65 0.84 -22.97
C GLY A 221 1.35 -0.31 -22.00
N GLY A 222 1.62 -0.14 -20.70
CA GLY A 222 1.25 -1.09 -19.67
C GLY A 222 -0.19 -0.92 -19.18
N ARG A 223 -0.62 -1.77 -18.26
CA ARG A 223 -1.97 -1.73 -17.67
C ARG A 223 -1.94 -2.03 -16.17
N THR A 224 -2.92 -1.51 -15.46
CA THR A 224 -3.20 -1.84 -14.06
C THR A 224 -4.45 -2.70 -14.02
N ALA A 225 -4.42 -3.79 -13.27
CA ALA A 225 -5.57 -4.69 -13.13
C ALA A 225 -5.88 -4.98 -11.65
N VAL A 226 -7.16 -5.22 -11.37
CA VAL A 226 -7.65 -5.69 -10.08
C VAL A 226 -8.17 -7.11 -10.22
N HIS A 227 -7.72 -8.01 -9.34
CA HIS A 227 -8.20 -9.39 -9.27
C HIS A 227 -9.39 -9.48 -8.33
N GLY A 228 -10.59 -9.62 -8.87
CA GLY A 228 -11.84 -9.60 -8.12
C GLY A 228 -12.00 -10.72 -7.08
N GLY A 229 -11.45 -11.90 -7.36
CA GLY A 229 -11.47 -13.02 -6.42
C GLY A 229 -10.53 -12.89 -5.22
N VAL A 230 -9.66 -11.87 -5.20
CA VAL A 230 -8.76 -11.60 -4.07
C VAL A 230 -9.24 -10.35 -3.34
N ARG A 231 -9.59 -10.51 -2.06
CA ARG A 231 -10.10 -9.42 -1.21
C ARG A 231 -9.22 -9.26 0.00
N VAL A 232 -8.76 -8.03 0.24
CA VAL A 232 -7.85 -7.71 1.34
C VAL A 232 -8.49 -6.62 2.19
N VAL A 233 -8.50 -6.82 3.51
CA VAL A 233 -9.06 -5.84 4.44
C VAL A 233 -8.11 -4.65 4.58
N HIS A 234 -8.63 -3.43 4.46
CA HIS A 234 -7.87 -2.21 4.63
C HIS A 234 -8.54 -1.31 5.68
N HIS A 235 -7.89 -1.14 6.82
CA HIS A 235 -8.35 -0.29 7.94
C HIS A 235 -8.06 1.18 7.64
N ARG A 236 -8.78 1.73 6.70
CA ARG A 236 -8.59 3.08 6.18
C ARG A 236 -8.38 4.13 7.27
N GLY A 237 -7.30 4.91 7.15
CA GLY A 237 -7.01 6.00 8.09
C GLY A 237 -6.33 5.58 9.39
N SER A 238 -6.17 4.28 9.64
CA SER A 238 -5.46 3.79 10.84
C SER A 238 -3.94 3.94 10.71
N GLY A 239 -3.45 4.02 9.46
CA GLY A 239 -2.02 4.07 9.15
C GLY A 239 -1.36 5.42 9.38
N THR A 240 -2.11 6.51 9.46
CA THR A 240 -1.54 7.85 9.67
C THR A 240 -2.47 8.68 10.55
N PRO A 241 -2.05 9.08 11.76
CA PRO A 241 -2.87 9.94 12.61
C PRO A 241 -3.07 11.32 11.99
N GLY A 242 -4.29 11.62 11.62
CA GLY A 242 -4.71 12.93 11.12
C GLY A 242 -4.68 13.04 9.59
N ARG A 243 -5.65 13.80 9.08
CA ARG A 243 -5.71 14.17 7.66
C ARG A 243 -4.51 15.06 7.33
N PRO A 244 -3.84 14.91 6.17
CA PRO A 244 -2.84 15.87 5.72
C PRO A 244 -3.48 17.27 5.68
N PRO A 245 -2.75 18.30 6.08
CA PRO A 245 -3.29 19.67 6.23
C PRO A 245 -3.83 20.24 4.91
N SER A 246 -3.29 19.83 3.77
CA SER A 246 -3.75 20.18 2.42
C SER A 246 -3.16 19.20 1.41
N LEU A 247 -3.88 18.93 0.34
CA LEU A 247 -3.41 18.18 -0.84
C LEU A 247 -3.02 19.12 -1.99
N ASP A 248 -2.95 20.43 -1.74
CA ASP A 248 -2.77 21.43 -2.81
C ASP A 248 -1.44 21.28 -3.55
N SER A 249 -0.37 20.95 -2.82
CA SER A 249 0.96 20.73 -3.42
C SER A 249 0.98 19.49 -4.30
N GLN A 250 0.44 18.37 -3.86
CA GLN A 250 0.37 17.12 -4.63
C GLN A 250 -0.54 17.28 -5.84
N LEU A 251 -1.66 17.98 -5.67
CA LEU A 251 -2.57 18.29 -6.76
C LEU A 251 -1.93 19.21 -7.79
N ALA A 252 -1.14 20.20 -7.36
CA ALA A 252 -0.37 21.05 -8.26
C ALA A 252 0.67 20.24 -9.04
N THR A 253 1.38 19.33 -8.37
CA THR A 253 2.34 18.40 -8.98
C THR A 253 1.64 17.52 -10.04
N LEU A 254 0.49 16.92 -9.69
CA LEU A 254 -0.27 16.09 -10.63
C LEU A 254 -0.72 16.87 -11.86
N ARG A 255 -1.27 18.07 -11.67
CA ARG A 255 -1.71 18.92 -12.79
C ARG A 255 -0.57 19.38 -13.69
N ALA A 256 0.61 19.62 -13.11
CA ALA A 256 1.81 19.95 -13.89
C ALA A 256 2.32 18.76 -14.72
N ALA A 257 2.33 17.56 -14.14
CA ALA A 257 2.72 16.33 -14.82
C ALA A 257 1.69 15.90 -15.89
N TRP A 258 0.39 16.13 -15.62
CA TRP A 258 -0.74 15.65 -16.43
C TRP A 258 -1.72 16.77 -16.77
N PRO A 259 -1.32 17.75 -17.61
CA PRO A 259 -2.12 18.94 -17.92
C PRO A 259 -3.44 18.62 -18.63
N GLN A 260 -3.54 17.45 -19.31
CA GLN A 260 -4.76 17.00 -19.98
C GLN A 260 -5.85 16.51 -19.01
N LEU A 261 -5.56 16.33 -17.73
CA LEU A 261 -6.50 15.78 -16.73
C LEU A 261 -7.88 16.44 -16.80
N ALA A 262 -7.92 17.77 -16.87
CA ALA A 262 -9.19 18.51 -16.88
C ALA A 262 -10.06 18.27 -18.12
N THR A 263 -9.49 17.73 -19.19
CA THR A 263 -10.17 17.53 -20.50
C THR A 263 -10.39 16.07 -20.84
N THR A 264 -9.60 15.15 -20.28
CA THR A 264 -9.67 13.73 -20.60
C THR A 264 -10.44 12.93 -19.58
N GLN A 265 -10.59 13.45 -18.35
CA GLN A 265 -11.27 12.75 -17.28
C GLN A 265 -12.79 12.99 -17.25
N PRO A 266 -13.59 12.01 -16.77
CA PRO A 266 -15.04 12.17 -16.67
C PRO A 266 -15.44 13.27 -15.69
N SER A 267 -16.66 13.73 -15.80
CA SER A 267 -17.24 14.64 -14.81
C SER A 267 -17.66 13.88 -13.54
N PRO A 268 -17.79 14.57 -12.39
CA PRO A 268 -18.35 13.98 -11.17
C PRO A 268 -19.73 13.37 -11.38
N GLU A 269 -20.57 14.01 -12.21
CA GLU A 269 -21.92 13.56 -12.52
C GLU A 269 -21.95 12.26 -13.32
N GLU A 270 -21.03 12.10 -14.29
CA GLU A 270 -20.88 10.87 -15.08
C GLU A 270 -20.44 9.70 -14.19
N LEU A 271 -19.49 9.92 -13.29
CA LEU A 271 -19.04 8.89 -12.35
C LEU A 271 -20.11 8.49 -11.34
N ALA A 272 -20.84 9.48 -10.78
CA ALA A 272 -21.95 9.22 -9.86
C ALA A 272 -23.06 8.41 -10.57
N ALA A 273 -23.40 8.76 -11.82
CA ALA A 273 -24.39 8.05 -12.61
C ALA A 273 -23.95 6.61 -12.95
N ALA A 274 -22.65 6.36 -13.08
CA ALA A 274 -22.05 5.03 -13.27
C ALA A 274 -21.92 4.22 -11.97
N GLY A 275 -22.34 4.75 -10.83
CA GLY A 275 -22.32 4.06 -9.53
C GLY A 275 -20.99 4.11 -8.80
N TRP A 276 -20.06 4.98 -9.24
CA TRP A 276 -18.79 5.18 -8.53
C TRP A 276 -18.99 6.01 -7.27
N ARG A 277 -18.15 5.80 -6.27
CA ARG A 277 -18.18 6.59 -5.02
C ARG A 277 -17.00 7.55 -4.96
N SER A 278 -17.29 8.82 -4.73
CA SER A 278 -16.25 9.82 -4.48
C SER A 278 -15.53 9.57 -3.16
N SER A 279 -14.21 9.72 -3.15
CA SER A 279 -13.40 9.64 -1.93
C SER A 279 -13.81 10.63 -0.85
N ARG A 280 -14.50 11.73 -1.22
CA ARG A 280 -15.08 12.70 -0.28
C ARG A 280 -16.30 12.18 0.47
N GLN A 281 -16.97 11.13 -0.06
CA GLN A 281 -18.18 10.52 0.52
C GLN A 281 -17.87 9.27 1.34
N LEU A 282 -16.63 8.82 1.34
CA LEU A 282 -16.20 7.68 2.14
C LEU A 282 -16.05 8.14 3.59
N PRO A 283 -16.60 7.40 4.58
CA PRO A 283 -16.47 7.77 5.97
C PRO A 283 -14.99 7.87 6.35
N ALA A 284 -14.61 8.98 7.01
CA ALA A 284 -13.36 9.05 7.74
C ALA A 284 -13.53 8.19 9.00
N HIS A 285 -12.77 7.13 9.12
CA HIS A 285 -12.72 6.30 10.33
C HIS A 285 -11.68 6.85 11.32
#